data_a5117d04eb3551d499786f2fcfd0397e
#
_entry.id   a5117d04eb3551d499786f2fcfd0397e
#
_cell.length_a   1.000
_cell.length_b   1.000
_cell.length_c   1.000
_cell.angle_alpha   90.00
_cell.angle_beta   90.00
_cell.angle_gamma   90.00
#
_symmetry.space_group_name_H-M   'P 1'
#
loop_
_entity.id
_entity.type
_entity.pdbx_description
1 polymer ?
#
loop_
_entity_poly.entity_id
_entity_poly.type
_entity_poly.pdbx_seq_one_letter_code
_entity_poly.pdbx_strand_id
1 'polypeptide(L)'
;MTLKTFKRLALATLAACASVVAAPVAAQAAPSGNIVTLGDSYTADPDQVRNTLRDIPSGPIHDYVWSYPNKNGCLQAPNNWPRQLGQMSGRPIADHSCTAETSPGMLGHLDAAIQSGDLNKNTGTVAMAVGMNNYGAFGWPYGFNPLDPNSMRQGYIRDMKIAKDKIKSVSPNAQIMIVGSLSVSDPFGYPGVCVLNVIPNVPGGRLPAGTLQAAEIANRDNQIAAARQLGLDYVEVKEGSKMHSTCARDDKQRYVTAGIDTTTPEFTMSLHPSGAGSRYIAEQVNKSLK
;
A
#
# COMPACT_ATOMS: atom_id res chain seq x y z
N MET A 1 -89.95 15.51 -30.03
CA MET A 1 -90.31 15.47 -28.63
C MET A 1 -89.14 14.82 -27.92
N THR A 2 -88.46 15.35 -27.09
CA THR A 2 -88.24 16.35 -26.12
C THR A 2 -86.73 16.42 -25.78
N LEU A 3 -86.17 17.60 -25.76
CA LEU A 3 -84.81 17.90 -25.29
C LEU A 3 -84.61 17.52 -23.82
N LYS A 4 -83.56 16.92 -23.51
CA LYS A 4 -83.02 16.89 -22.11
C LYS A 4 -81.56 17.36 -22.07
N THR A 5 -81.42 18.40 -21.31
CA THR A 5 -80.27 19.20 -20.98
C THR A 5 -79.18 18.44 -20.36
N PHE A 6 -77.96 18.47 -20.90
CA PHE A 6 -76.75 17.98 -20.24
C PHE A 6 -76.09 19.08 -19.41
N LYS A 7 -76.09 18.94 -18.09
CA LYS A 7 -75.29 19.77 -17.20
C LYS A 7 -73.85 19.30 -17.25
N ARG A 8 -72.92 20.19 -17.59
CA ARG A 8 -71.50 19.98 -17.54
C ARG A 8 -71.03 20.11 -16.08
N LEU A 9 -70.51 19.04 -15.49
CA LEU A 9 -69.76 19.05 -14.24
C LEU A 9 -68.29 19.25 -14.63
N ALA A 10 -67.72 20.38 -14.21
CA ALA A 10 -66.29 20.63 -14.32
C ALA A 10 -65.60 20.02 -13.08
N LEU A 11 -64.76 18.96 -13.26
CA LEU A 11 -63.88 18.45 -12.26
C LEU A 11 -62.58 19.26 -12.34
N ALA A 12 -62.28 20.03 -11.29
CA ALA A 12 -61.01 20.69 -11.12
C ALA A 12 -60.02 19.69 -10.43
N THR A 13 -59.08 19.15 -11.17
CA THR A 13 -57.94 18.36 -10.63
C THR A 13 -56.85 19.33 -10.17
N LEU A 14 -56.71 19.49 -8.86
CA LEU A 14 -55.53 20.12 -8.27
C LEU A 14 -54.33 19.17 -8.41
N ALA A 15 -53.39 19.49 -9.26
CA ALA A 15 -52.08 18.87 -9.31
C ALA A 15 -51.19 19.51 -8.22
N ALA A 16 -51.02 18.83 -7.12
CA ALA A 16 -50.02 19.22 -6.11
C ALA A 16 -48.61 18.85 -6.62
N CYS A 17 -47.84 19.82 -7.12
CA CYS A 17 -46.43 19.65 -7.38
C CYS A 17 -45.68 19.61 -6.04
N ALA A 18 -45.33 18.41 -5.56
CA ALA A 18 -44.40 18.26 -4.49
C ALA A 18 -42.97 18.57 -4.99
N SER A 19 -42.47 19.76 -4.71
CA SER A 19 -41.10 20.15 -4.96
C SER A 19 -40.19 19.36 -3.96
N VAL A 20 -39.56 18.30 -4.41
CA VAL A 20 -38.48 17.63 -3.66
C VAL A 20 -37.30 18.57 -3.66
N VAL A 21 -37.13 19.32 -2.58
CA VAL A 21 -35.89 20.07 -2.31
C VAL A 21 -34.83 19.04 -2.00
N ALA A 22 -34.03 18.67 -3.00
CA ALA A 22 -32.82 17.91 -2.80
C ALA A 22 -31.88 18.79 -1.94
N ALA A 23 -31.70 18.41 -0.68
CA ALA A 23 -30.67 19.02 0.15
C ALA A 23 -29.33 18.86 -0.56
N PRO A 24 -28.48 19.90 -0.67
CA PRO A 24 -27.16 19.74 -1.21
C PRO A 24 -26.40 18.74 -0.34
N VAL A 25 -26.03 17.58 -0.94
CA VAL A 25 -25.05 16.68 -0.34
C VAL A 25 -23.80 17.55 -0.21
N ALA A 26 -23.42 17.88 1.02
CA ALA A 26 -22.18 18.58 1.26
C ALA A 26 -21.06 17.77 0.61
N ALA A 27 -20.48 18.28 -0.46
CA ALA A 27 -19.31 17.70 -1.07
C ALA A 27 -18.24 17.65 0.02
N GLN A 28 -17.90 16.45 0.47
CA GLN A 28 -16.85 16.25 1.45
C GLN A 28 -15.58 16.82 0.82
N ALA A 29 -15.04 17.88 1.43
CA ALA A 29 -13.86 18.54 0.90
C ALA A 29 -12.79 17.46 0.70
N ALA A 30 -12.25 17.34 -0.52
CA ALA A 30 -11.18 16.41 -0.80
C ALA A 30 -10.05 16.64 0.22
N PRO A 31 -9.44 15.58 0.79
CA PRO A 31 -8.41 15.74 1.80
C PRO A 31 -7.34 16.71 1.29
N SER A 32 -7.12 17.80 2.00
CA SER A 32 -6.15 18.82 1.60
C SER A 32 -4.72 18.29 1.78
N GLY A 33 -3.84 18.60 0.82
CA GLY A 33 -2.42 18.31 0.90
C GLY A 33 -1.99 17.02 0.18
N ASN A 34 -0.68 16.88 0.00
CA ASN A 34 -0.08 15.71 -0.61
C ASN A 34 -0.07 14.49 0.34
N ILE A 35 0.22 13.33 -0.23
CA ILE A 35 0.51 12.11 0.52
C ILE A 35 2.00 11.81 0.36
N VAL A 36 2.71 11.64 1.47
CA VAL A 36 4.08 11.14 1.50
C VAL A 36 4.05 9.65 1.83
N THR A 37 4.71 8.84 1.02
CA THR A 37 4.83 7.40 1.27
C THR A 37 6.28 7.05 1.59
N LEU A 38 6.46 6.26 2.64
CA LEU A 38 7.72 5.72 3.10
C LEU A 38 7.56 4.20 3.15
N GLY A 39 8.45 3.48 2.50
CA GLY A 39 8.26 2.03 2.41
C GLY A 39 9.49 1.29 1.94
N ASP A 40 9.39 -0.02 1.97
CA ASP A 40 10.41 -0.94 1.47
C ASP A 40 10.14 -1.36 0.01
N SER A 41 10.70 -2.49 -0.39
CA SER A 41 10.52 -3.04 -1.73
C SER A 41 9.08 -3.41 -2.07
N TYR A 42 8.21 -3.65 -1.09
CA TYR A 42 6.77 -3.87 -1.31
C TYR A 42 6.03 -2.59 -1.67
N THR A 43 6.64 -1.45 -1.39
CA THR A 43 6.12 -0.13 -1.78
C THR A 43 6.76 0.36 -3.07
N ALA A 44 8.09 0.27 -3.18
CA ALA A 44 8.83 0.69 -4.37
C ALA A 44 8.55 -0.21 -5.58
N ASP A 45 8.55 -1.51 -5.38
CA ASP A 45 8.21 -2.60 -6.30
C ASP A 45 8.82 -2.48 -7.70
N PRO A 46 10.14 -2.19 -7.82
CA PRO A 46 10.74 -1.93 -9.12
C PRO A 46 10.80 -3.18 -10.00
N ASP A 47 11.02 -2.96 -11.30
CA ASP A 47 11.35 -4.01 -12.26
C ASP A 47 12.53 -4.86 -11.77
N GLN A 48 12.41 -6.17 -11.81
CA GLN A 48 13.39 -7.12 -11.29
C GLN A 48 14.76 -6.98 -11.96
N VAL A 49 14.80 -6.84 -13.29
CA VAL A 49 16.06 -6.74 -14.04
C VAL A 49 16.76 -5.44 -13.72
N ARG A 50 16.03 -4.32 -13.77
CA ARG A 50 16.58 -3.00 -13.45
C ARG A 50 17.11 -2.93 -12.02
N ASN A 51 16.36 -3.50 -11.07
CA ASN A 51 16.80 -3.54 -9.67
C ASN A 51 18.06 -4.39 -9.47
N THR A 52 18.20 -5.49 -10.22
CA THR A 52 19.40 -6.34 -10.18
C THR A 52 20.62 -5.64 -10.78
N LEU A 53 20.42 -4.83 -11.81
CA LEU A 53 21.49 -4.16 -12.55
C LEU A 53 21.80 -2.73 -12.05
N ARG A 54 21.15 -2.29 -10.98
CA ARG A 54 21.21 -0.89 -10.50
C ARG A 54 22.61 -0.39 -10.11
N ASP A 55 23.48 -1.31 -9.72
CA ASP A 55 24.84 -0.98 -9.24
C ASP A 55 25.86 -0.87 -10.37
N ILE A 56 25.45 -1.02 -11.64
CA ILE A 56 26.31 -0.78 -12.79
C ILE A 56 26.56 0.73 -12.93
N PRO A 57 27.83 1.20 -12.85
CA PRO A 57 28.12 2.60 -12.59
C PRO A 57 27.97 3.51 -13.82
N SER A 58 27.99 2.97 -15.06
CA SER A 58 27.92 3.77 -16.29
C SER A 58 27.62 2.93 -17.52
N GLY A 59 27.36 3.62 -18.65
CA GLY A 59 27.15 3.00 -19.96
C GLY A 59 25.69 2.65 -20.26
N PRO A 60 25.41 1.99 -21.40
CA PRO A 60 24.04 1.77 -21.88
C PRO A 60 23.13 1.03 -20.91
N ILE A 61 23.68 0.12 -20.08
CA ILE A 61 22.91 -0.61 -19.07
C ILE A 61 22.53 0.33 -17.91
N HIS A 62 23.47 1.17 -17.45
CA HIS A 62 23.18 2.21 -16.46
C HIS A 62 22.06 3.12 -16.96
N ASP A 63 22.15 3.63 -18.19
CA ASP A 63 21.16 4.52 -18.77
C ASP A 63 19.80 3.84 -18.90
N TYR A 64 19.78 2.56 -19.29
CA TYR A 64 18.57 1.75 -19.29
C TYR A 64 17.94 1.64 -17.90
N VAL A 65 18.72 1.33 -16.87
CA VAL A 65 18.24 1.20 -15.48
C VAL A 65 17.66 2.52 -15.00
N TRP A 66 18.40 3.62 -15.13
CA TRP A 66 18.04 4.90 -14.54
C TRP A 66 17.10 5.76 -15.39
N SER A 67 16.71 5.29 -16.58
CA SER A 67 15.54 5.82 -17.31
C SER A 67 14.21 5.46 -16.65
N TYR A 68 14.23 4.59 -15.64
CA TYR A 68 13.07 4.14 -14.86
C TYR A 68 12.72 5.18 -13.78
N PRO A 69 11.45 5.25 -13.34
CA PRO A 69 11.10 6.13 -12.23
C PRO A 69 11.96 5.85 -11.01
N ASN A 70 12.55 6.90 -10.45
CA ASN A 70 13.40 6.78 -9.28
C ASN A 70 13.33 8.05 -8.43
N LYS A 71 13.69 7.93 -7.15
CA LYS A 71 13.85 9.05 -6.24
C LYS A 71 14.99 8.77 -5.28
N ASN A 72 15.94 9.70 -5.18
CA ASN A 72 17.10 9.57 -4.28
C ASN A 72 17.87 8.25 -4.45
N GLY A 73 18.04 7.77 -5.68
CA GLY A 73 18.70 6.50 -5.97
C GLY A 73 17.87 5.25 -5.75
N CYS A 74 16.59 5.39 -5.45
CA CYS A 74 15.65 4.28 -5.25
C CYS A 74 14.75 4.11 -6.48
N LEU A 75 14.87 3.00 -7.19
CA LEU A 75 13.98 2.66 -8.30
C LEU A 75 12.58 2.35 -7.79
N GLN A 76 11.56 2.80 -8.52
CA GLN A 76 10.15 2.68 -8.12
C GLN A 76 9.29 2.34 -9.33
N ALA A 77 8.43 1.32 -9.22
CA ALA A 77 7.55 0.95 -10.33
C ALA A 77 6.62 2.10 -10.74
N PRO A 78 6.37 2.27 -12.05
CA PRO A 78 5.44 3.30 -12.53
C PRO A 78 3.99 3.08 -12.10
N ASN A 79 3.66 1.87 -11.66
CA ASN A 79 2.33 1.43 -11.22
C ASN A 79 2.33 0.86 -9.79
N ASN A 80 3.32 1.21 -8.95
CA ASN A 80 3.31 0.82 -7.54
C ASN A 80 2.11 1.38 -6.78
N TRP A 81 1.81 0.84 -5.60
CA TRP A 81 0.62 1.23 -4.85
C TRP A 81 0.56 2.74 -4.50
N PRO A 82 1.68 3.46 -4.22
CA PRO A 82 1.62 4.91 -4.02
C PRO A 82 1.07 5.66 -5.24
N ARG A 83 1.54 5.32 -6.44
CA ARG A 83 1.07 5.97 -7.67
C ARG A 83 -0.39 5.65 -7.99
N GLN A 84 -0.80 4.38 -7.77
CA GLN A 84 -2.21 4.00 -7.88
C GLN A 84 -3.08 4.74 -6.85
N LEU A 85 -2.59 4.91 -5.61
CA LEU A 85 -3.27 5.71 -4.59
C LEU A 85 -3.45 7.16 -5.02
N GLY A 86 -2.43 7.77 -5.63
CA GLY A 86 -2.53 9.13 -6.17
C GLY A 86 -3.62 9.27 -7.22
N GLN A 87 -3.72 8.29 -8.12
CA GLN A 87 -4.78 8.26 -9.13
C GLN A 87 -6.18 8.09 -8.51
N MET A 88 -6.32 7.24 -7.48
CA MET A 88 -7.59 6.98 -6.80
C MET A 88 -8.06 8.16 -5.96
N SER A 89 -7.14 8.78 -5.22
CA SER A 89 -7.45 9.86 -4.28
C SER A 89 -7.48 11.24 -4.92
N GLY A 90 -6.92 11.41 -6.12
CA GLY A 90 -6.71 12.71 -6.76
C GLY A 90 -5.65 13.58 -6.05
N ARG A 91 -4.89 13.03 -5.09
CA ARG A 91 -3.88 13.77 -4.30
C ARG A 91 -2.48 13.55 -4.87
N PRO A 92 -1.62 14.59 -4.87
CA PRO A 92 -0.22 14.43 -5.23
C PRO A 92 0.48 13.42 -4.31
N ILE A 93 1.32 12.56 -4.89
CA ILE A 93 2.14 11.59 -4.16
C ILE A 93 3.60 12.01 -4.17
N ALA A 94 4.23 11.97 -3.00
CA ALA A 94 5.68 12.04 -2.84
C ALA A 94 6.15 10.68 -2.31
N ASP A 95 6.60 9.83 -3.23
CA ASP A 95 7.03 8.46 -2.90
C ASP A 95 8.52 8.45 -2.55
N HIS A 96 8.83 8.08 -1.30
CA HIS A 96 10.17 7.93 -0.74
C HIS A 96 10.46 6.48 -0.34
N SER A 97 9.82 5.52 -0.99
CA SER A 97 10.09 4.10 -0.79
C SER A 97 11.40 3.67 -1.46
N CYS A 98 12.08 2.70 -0.86
CA CYS A 98 13.31 2.13 -1.37
C CYS A 98 13.41 0.65 -1.09
N THR A 99 14.02 -0.12 -1.99
CA THR A 99 14.24 -1.55 -1.77
C THR A 99 15.15 -1.82 -0.56
N ALA A 100 14.90 -2.93 0.12
CA ALA A 100 15.63 -3.39 1.32
C ALA A 100 15.46 -2.53 2.59
N GLU A 101 14.57 -1.52 2.55
CA GLU A 101 14.37 -0.65 3.71
C GLU A 101 13.84 -1.38 4.94
N THR A 102 14.41 -1.00 6.08
CA THR A 102 14.01 -1.39 7.43
C THR A 102 13.31 -0.25 8.15
N SER A 103 12.76 -0.48 9.33
CA SER A 103 12.16 0.62 10.10
C SER A 103 13.15 1.72 10.49
N PRO A 104 14.41 1.44 10.89
CA PRO A 104 15.40 2.51 11.10
C PRO A 104 15.90 3.14 9.81
N GLY A 105 16.09 2.36 8.71
CA GLY A 105 16.56 2.90 7.42
C GLY A 105 15.55 3.88 6.81
N MET A 106 14.27 3.60 6.94
CA MET A 106 13.18 4.51 6.54
C MET A 106 13.32 5.92 7.13
N LEU A 107 13.93 6.08 8.32
CA LEU A 107 14.11 7.40 8.93
C LEU A 107 15.01 8.32 8.10
N GLY A 108 15.98 7.77 7.37
CA GLY A 108 16.79 8.53 6.41
C GLY A 108 15.96 9.04 5.22
N HIS A 109 15.04 8.22 4.70
CA HIS A 109 14.12 8.63 3.64
C HIS A 109 13.08 9.64 4.12
N LEU A 110 12.66 9.57 5.39
CA LEU A 110 11.86 10.61 6.02
C LEU A 110 12.60 11.94 6.10
N ASP A 111 13.89 11.92 6.50
CA ASP A 111 14.71 13.12 6.50
C ASP A 111 14.87 13.72 5.10
N ALA A 112 15.07 12.88 4.08
CA ALA A 112 15.12 13.31 2.70
C ALA A 112 13.79 13.93 2.23
N ALA A 113 12.64 13.39 2.66
CA ALA A 113 11.33 13.95 2.36
C ALA A 113 11.14 15.35 2.99
N ILE A 114 11.64 15.56 4.18
CA ILE A 114 11.64 16.88 4.86
C ILE A 114 12.57 17.85 4.12
N GLN A 115 13.79 17.44 3.82
CA GLN A 115 14.80 18.27 3.17
C GLN A 115 14.39 18.70 1.77
N SER A 116 13.73 17.83 1.00
CA SER A 116 13.22 18.15 -0.35
C SER A 116 11.96 19.02 -0.32
N GLY A 117 11.32 19.22 0.84
CA GLY A 117 10.05 19.90 0.98
C GLY A 117 8.84 19.07 0.55
N ASP A 118 9.01 17.81 0.24
CA ASP A 118 7.90 16.88 -0.05
C ASP A 118 7.04 16.64 1.19
N LEU A 119 7.68 16.50 2.36
CA LEU A 119 7.01 16.59 3.65
C LEU A 119 7.11 18.04 4.16
N ASN A 120 5.98 18.73 4.22
CA ASN A 120 5.89 20.11 4.63
C ASN A 120 4.61 20.37 5.44
N LYS A 121 4.42 21.60 5.93
CA LYS A 121 3.27 21.96 6.77
C LYS A 121 1.89 21.70 6.16
N ASN A 122 1.81 21.57 4.84
CA ASN A 122 0.59 21.29 4.09
C ASN A 122 0.41 19.80 3.76
N THR A 123 1.35 18.93 4.14
CA THR A 123 1.21 17.49 3.93
C THR A 123 0.01 16.97 4.71
N GLY A 124 -0.91 16.34 4.01
CA GLY A 124 -2.15 15.84 4.60
C GLY A 124 -2.02 14.44 5.20
N THR A 125 -1.17 13.59 4.60
CA THR A 125 -1.02 12.19 5.03
C THR A 125 0.42 11.71 4.87
N VAL A 126 0.89 10.92 5.83
CA VAL A 126 2.14 10.14 5.73
C VAL A 126 1.82 8.67 5.96
N ALA A 127 2.11 7.82 4.98
CA ALA A 127 1.91 6.38 5.02
C ALA A 127 3.26 5.65 5.11
N MET A 128 3.45 4.85 6.17
CA MET A 128 4.68 4.12 6.45
C MET A 128 4.43 2.61 6.28
N ALA A 129 5.11 1.98 5.32
CA ALA A 129 4.94 0.58 4.94
C ALA A 129 6.28 -0.17 5.00
N VAL A 130 6.78 -0.41 6.20
CA VAL A 130 8.05 -1.09 6.48
C VAL A 130 7.91 -2.10 7.61
N GLY A 131 8.90 -2.98 7.76
CA GLY A 131 9.04 -3.84 8.93
C GLY A 131 9.45 -5.28 8.61
N MET A 132 9.08 -5.85 7.46
CA MET A 132 9.48 -7.22 7.12
C MET A 132 11.00 -7.39 7.03
N ASN A 133 11.71 -6.42 6.51
CA ASN A 133 13.17 -6.46 6.40
C ASN A 133 13.91 -6.42 7.74
N ASN A 134 13.22 -6.05 8.82
CA ASN A 134 13.79 -6.14 10.17
C ASN A 134 14.06 -7.61 10.59
N TYR A 135 13.34 -8.58 10.00
CA TYR A 135 13.46 -10.01 10.31
C TYR A 135 14.60 -10.71 9.56
N GLY A 136 15.23 -10.06 8.59
CA GLY A 136 16.29 -10.60 7.75
C GLY A 136 17.63 -9.88 7.91
N ALA A 137 18.54 -10.18 6.99
CA ALA A 137 19.89 -9.65 6.97
C ALA A 137 19.98 -8.12 7.00
N PHE A 138 18.97 -7.43 6.50
CA PHE A 138 18.90 -5.97 6.49
C PHE A 138 18.64 -5.38 7.89
N GLY A 139 17.97 -6.12 8.79
CA GLY A 139 17.68 -5.69 10.15
C GLY A 139 18.83 -5.92 11.13
N TRP A 140 19.70 -6.92 10.87
CA TRP A 140 20.78 -7.29 11.80
C TRP A 140 21.76 -6.16 12.13
N PRO A 141 22.19 -5.32 11.16
CA PRO A 141 23.08 -4.20 11.47
C PRO A 141 22.47 -3.17 12.43
N TYR A 142 21.16 -3.15 12.57
CA TYR A 142 20.42 -2.26 13.46
C TYR A 142 20.04 -2.92 14.79
N GLY A 143 20.54 -4.14 15.05
CA GLY A 143 20.33 -4.87 16.30
C GLY A 143 19.00 -5.62 16.37
N PHE A 144 18.27 -5.79 15.27
CA PHE A 144 17.09 -6.65 15.23
C PHE A 144 17.49 -8.13 15.33
N ASN A 145 16.85 -8.83 16.26
CA ASN A 145 17.05 -10.26 16.46
C ASN A 145 15.70 -11.00 16.36
N PRO A 146 15.42 -11.72 15.27
CA PRO A 146 14.17 -12.46 15.08
C PRO A 146 13.90 -13.52 16.16
N LEU A 147 14.90 -13.95 16.90
CA LEU A 147 14.76 -14.89 18.02
C LEU A 147 14.35 -14.20 19.33
N ASP A 148 14.31 -12.87 19.36
CA ASP A 148 13.82 -12.08 20.49
C ASP A 148 12.61 -11.22 20.06
N PRO A 149 11.37 -11.75 20.17
CA PRO A 149 10.15 -11.03 19.77
C PRO A 149 9.95 -9.71 20.50
N ASN A 150 10.43 -9.57 21.74
CA ASN A 150 10.31 -8.33 22.50
C ASN A 150 11.24 -7.26 21.94
N SER A 151 12.49 -7.60 21.66
CA SER A 151 13.45 -6.70 21.01
C SER A 151 12.93 -6.22 19.65
N MET A 152 12.41 -7.15 18.84
CA MET A 152 11.79 -6.83 17.54
C MET A 152 10.67 -5.80 17.68
N ARG A 153 9.75 -6.04 18.62
CA ARG A 153 8.61 -5.14 18.87
C ARG A 153 9.04 -3.77 19.39
N GLN A 154 9.91 -3.74 20.39
CA GLN A 154 10.36 -2.48 20.99
C GLN A 154 11.19 -1.66 19.99
N GLY A 155 12.04 -2.31 19.19
CA GLY A 155 12.79 -1.65 18.12
C GLY A 155 11.86 -0.99 17.11
N TYR A 156 10.86 -1.72 16.63
CA TYR A 156 9.89 -1.19 15.68
C TYR A 156 9.09 -0.01 16.25
N ILE A 157 8.57 -0.13 17.48
CA ILE A 157 7.82 0.95 18.15
C ILE A 157 8.69 2.19 18.34
N ARG A 158 9.96 2.02 18.73
CA ARG A 158 10.93 3.12 18.87
C ARG A 158 11.07 3.88 17.55
N ASP A 159 11.27 3.16 16.44
CA ASP A 159 11.50 3.76 15.14
C ASP A 159 10.24 4.50 14.63
N MET A 160 9.06 3.92 14.81
CA MET A 160 7.77 4.57 14.49
C MET A 160 7.52 5.80 15.36
N LYS A 161 7.96 5.79 16.63
CA LYS A 161 7.87 6.97 17.50
C LYS A 161 8.76 8.10 16.99
N ILE A 162 10.00 7.80 16.62
CA ILE A 162 10.93 8.78 16.02
C ILE A 162 10.31 9.38 14.75
N ALA A 163 9.79 8.52 13.87
CA ALA A 163 9.13 8.97 12.65
C ALA A 163 7.93 9.88 12.95
N LYS A 164 7.05 9.46 13.87
CA LYS A 164 5.90 10.28 14.30
C LYS A 164 6.34 11.66 14.80
N ASP A 165 7.33 11.72 15.69
CA ASP A 165 7.78 12.97 16.29
C ASP A 165 8.35 13.91 15.21
N LYS A 166 9.16 13.38 14.27
CA LYS A 166 9.67 14.15 13.12
C LYS A 166 8.54 14.67 12.22
N ILE A 167 7.59 13.80 11.85
CA ILE A 167 6.45 14.19 11.00
C ILE A 167 5.64 15.29 11.67
N LYS A 168 5.30 15.12 12.95
CA LYS A 168 4.48 16.07 13.69
C LYS A 168 5.18 17.42 13.92
N SER A 169 6.51 17.45 13.96
CA SER A 169 7.26 18.71 14.06
C SER A 169 7.16 19.55 12.78
N VAL A 170 6.96 18.91 11.61
CA VAL A 170 6.87 19.58 10.30
C VAL A 170 5.42 19.77 9.86
N SER A 171 4.59 18.75 10.03
CA SER A 171 3.17 18.75 9.68
C SER A 171 2.31 18.27 10.85
N PRO A 172 1.97 19.16 11.82
CA PRO A 172 1.24 18.78 13.04
C PRO A 172 -0.12 18.10 12.77
N ASN A 173 -0.77 18.49 11.68
CA ASN A 173 -2.11 18.01 11.33
C ASN A 173 -2.11 16.79 10.39
N ALA A 174 -0.95 16.35 9.89
CA ALA A 174 -0.90 15.22 8.99
C ALA A 174 -1.48 13.96 9.64
N GLN A 175 -2.32 13.25 8.92
CA GLN A 175 -2.68 11.88 9.26
C GLN A 175 -1.42 11.01 9.12
N ILE A 176 -1.12 10.19 10.11
CA ILE A 176 0.00 9.25 10.06
C ILE A 176 -0.55 7.84 10.16
N MET A 177 -0.21 6.99 9.20
CA MET A 177 -0.67 5.61 9.18
C MET A 177 0.48 4.62 8.97
N ILE A 178 0.36 3.47 9.61
CA ILE A 178 1.20 2.29 9.36
C ILE A 178 0.41 1.39 8.41
N VAL A 179 1.01 1.04 7.28
CA VAL A 179 0.39 0.20 6.25
C VAL A 179 0.93 -1.22 6.37
N GLY A 180 0.03 -2.19 6.53
CA GLY A 180 0.37 -3.60 6.55
C GLY A 180 0.89 -4.11 5.21
N SER A 181 1.47 -5.31 5.19
CA SER A 181 1.94 -6.00 3.99
C SER A 181 0.98 -7.08 3.52
N LEU A 182 1.05 -7.44 2.24
CA LEU A 182 0.32 -8.58 1.67
C LEU A 182 0.74 -9.91 2.32
N SER A 183 -0.12 -10.91 2.25
CA SER A 183 0.22 -12.29 2.61
C SER A 183 1.00 -12.93 1.47
N VAL A 184 2.28 -13.20 1.68
CA VAL A 184 3.15 -13.93 0.73
C VAL A 184 2.86 -15.42 0.83
N SER A 185 2.81 -15.92 2.08
CA SER A 185 2.53 -17.31 2.37
C SER A 185 1.05 -17.62 2.24
N ASP A 186 0.77 -18.79 1.63
CA ASP A 186 -0.55 -19.39 1.63
C ASP A 186 -0.80 -20.08 2.97
N PRO A 187 -1.87 -19.72 3.72
CA PRO A 187 -2.14 -20.27 5.03
C PRO A 187 -2.85 -21.63 4.99
N PHE A 188 -3.28 -22.12 3.83
CA PHE A 188 -4.11 -23.33 3.73
C PHE A 188 -3.27 -24.60 3.77
N GLY A 189 -3.68 -25.53 4.62
CA GLY A 189 -2.95 -26.76 4.92
C GLY A 189 -1.70 -26.45 5.75
N TYR A 190 -0.50 -26.78 5.24
CA TYR A 190 0.74 -26.27 5.83
C TYR A 190 1.12 -24.93 5.17
N PRO A 191 1.70 -23.99 5.92
CA PRO A 191 2.15 -22.72 5.36
C PRO A 191 3.11 -22.93 4.18
N GLY A 192 2.78 -22.36 3.03
CA GLY A 192 3.55 -22.58 1.82
C GLY A 192 3.71 -21.34 0.95
N VAL A 193 4.76 -21.35 0.12
CA VAL A 193 5.00 -20.35 -0.93
C VAL A 193 5.10 -21.08 -2.26
N CYS A 194 4.35 -20.65 -3.27
CA CYS A 194 4.50 -21.14 -4.62
C CYS A 194 5.59 -20.33 -5.35
N VAL A 195 6.61 -21.02 -5.84
CA VAL A 195 7.78 -20.37 -6.43
C VAL A 195 7.77 -20.40 -7.96
N LEU A 196 6.84 -21.11 -8.59
CA LEU A 196 6.72 -21.25 -10.03
C LEU A 196 5.29 -20.97 -10.49
N ASN A 197 5.07 -19.85 -11.17
CA ASN A 197 3.81 -19.49 -11.82
C ASN A 197 4.09 -19.25 -13.31
N VAL A 198 4.24 -20.35 -14.06
CA VAL A 198 4.61 -20.33 -15.48
C VAL A 198 3.52 -20.89 -16.40
N ILE A 199 2.51 -21.53 -15.82
CA ILE A 199 1.31 -22.00 -16.53
C ILE A 199 0.11 -21.19 -15.97
N PRO A 200 -0.68 -20.53 -16.83
CA PRO A 200 -1.81 -19.73 -16.38
C PRO A 200 -2.76 -20.51 -15.46
N ASN A 201 -3.09 -19.91 -14.32
CA ASN A 201 -3.99 -20.45 -13.30
C ASN A 201 -3.53 -21.79 -12.65
N VAL A 202 -2.24 -22.13 -12.79
CA VAL A 202 -1.65 -23.34 -12.20
C VAL A 202 -0.40 -22.96 -11.39
N PRO A 203 -0.57 -22.48 -10.15
CA PRO A 203 0.57 -22.22 -9.27
C PRO A 203 1.31 -23.53 -8.95
N GLY A 204 2.64 -23.49 -9.00
CA GLY A 204 3.50 -24.64 -8.80
C GLY A 204 4.67 -24.41 -7.86
N GLY A 205 5.41 -25.50 -7.60
CA GLY A 205 6.62 -25.41 -6.78
C GLY A 205 6.33 -24.98 -5.34
N ARG A 206 5.27 -25.51 -4.71
CA ARG A 206 4.90 -25.15 -3.32
C ARG A 206 5.96 -25.65 -2.34
N LEU A 207 6.64 -24.71 -1.68
CA LEU A 207 7.64 -24.97 -0.66
C LEU A 207 7.09 -24.64 0.74
N PRO A 208 7.52 -25.38 1.78
CA PRO A 208 7.19 -25.03 3.17
C PRO A 208 7.69 -23.62 3.54
N ALA A 209 6.84 -22.81 4.14
CA ALA A 209 7.13 -21.42 4.47
C ALA A 209 6.70 -21.02 5.89
N GLY A 210 6.73 -21.96 6.84
CA GLY A 210 6.28 -21.71 8.21
C GLY A 210 7.03 -20.57 8.91
N THR A 211 8.35 -20.47 8.72
CA THR A 211 9.17 -19.38 9.27
C THR A 211 8.80 -18.03 8.65
N LEU A 212 8.57 -17.98 7.34
CA LEU A 212 8.12 -16.77 6.67
C LEU A 212 6.76 -16.34 7.20
N GLN A 213 5.80 -17.27 7.29
CA GLN A 213 4.47 -16.96 7.82
C GLN A 213 4.54 -16.45 9.26
N ALA A 214 5.37 -17.06 10.10
CA ALA A 214 5.58 -16.58 11.47
C ALA A 214 6.13 -15.15 11.50
N ALA A 215 7.10 -14.82 10.64
CA ALA A 215 7.63 -13.47 10.51
C ALA A 215 6.57 -12.48 10.01
N GLU A 216 5.75 -12.86 9.03
CA GLU A 216 4.63 -12.04 8.53
C GLU A 216 3.61 -11.71 9.63
N ILE A 217 3.25 -12.72 10.45
CA ILE A 217 2.32 -12.55 11.57
C ILE A 217 2.95 -11.63 12.63
N ALA A 218 4.20 -11.90 13.04
CA ALA A 218 4.90 -11.11 14.03
C ALA A 218 5.11 -9.64 13.57
N ASN A 219 5.41 -9.42 12.30
CA ASN A 219 5.50 -8.07 11.72
C ASN A 219 4.16 -7.33 11.82
N ARG A 220 3.07 -7.97 11.40
CA ARG A 220 1.72 -7.39 11.53
C ARG A 220 1.39 -7.04 12.99
N ASP A 221 1.67 -7.94 13.92
CA ASP A 221 1.39 -7.71 15.34
C ASP A 221 2.22 -6.56 15.91
N ASN A 222 3.47 -6.40 15.47
CA ASN A 222 4.33 -5.28 15.85
C ASN A 222 3.81 -3.95 15.26
N GLN A 223 3.34 -3.96 14.02
CA GLN A 223 2.72 -2.79 13.36
C GLN A 223 1.45 -2.35 14.09
N ILE A 224 0.56 -3.29 14.44
CA ILE A 224 -0.66 -3.02 15.22
C ILE A 224 -0.31 -2.48 16.62
N ALA A 225 0.67 -3.10 17.29
CA ALA A 225 1.10 -2.65 18.62
C ALA A 225 1.66 -1.22 18.57
N ALA A 226 2.49 -0.89 17.58
CA ALA A 226 3.02 0.45 17.38
C ALA A 226 1.91 1.46 17.09
N ALA A 227 0.99 1.13 16.18
CA ALA A 227 -0.14 2.00 15.86
C ALA A 227 -0.98 2.33 17.11
N ARG A 228 -1.35 1.31 17.89
CA ARG A 228 -2.11 1.48 19.13
C ARG A 228 -1.36 2.32 20.18
N GLN A 229 -0.09 1.98 20.43
CA GLN A 229 0.70 2.65 21.47
C GLN A 229 0.98 4.11 21.11
N LEU A 230 1.14 4.42 19.83
CA LEU A 230 1.50 5.75 19.36
C LEU A 230 0.29 6.57 18.90
N GLY A 231 -0.92 6.02 18.91
CA GLY A 231 -2.11 6.71 18.42
C GLY A 231 -2.04 7.00 16.92
N LEU A 232 -1.54 6.05 16.14
CA LEU A 232 -1.47 6.10 14.68
C LEU A 232 -2.59 5.24 14.07
N ASP A 233 -2.97 5.54 12.84
CA ASP A 233 -3.88 4.66 12.10
C ASP A 233 -3.12 3.40 11.63
N TYR A 234 -3.79 2.26 11.60
CA TYR A 234 -3.28 1.03 11.01
C TYR A 234 -4.16 0.62 9.83
N VAL A 235 -3.54 0.39 8.68
CA VAL A 235 -4.22 -0.09 7.48
C VAL A 235 -4.02 -1.60 7.37
N GLU A 236 -5.09 -2.35 7.59
CA GLU A 236 -5.06 -3.80 7.48
C GLU A 236 -4.98 -4.23 6.01
N VAL A 237 -3.94 -4.96 5.66
CA VAL A 237 -3.71 -5.47 4.31
C VAL A 237 -3.61 -6.99 4.31
N LYS A 238 -2.96 -7.58 5.33
CA LYS A 238 -2.63 -9.00 5.35
C LYS A 238 -3.88 -9.90 5.39
N GLU A 239 -4.82 -9.60 6.27
CA GLU A 239 -5.99 -10.47 6.48
C GLU A 239 -6.85 -10.60 5.21
N GLY A 240 -7.08 -9.47 4.52
CA GLY A 240 -7.86 -9.47 3.29
C GLY A 240 -7.11 -10.03 2.07
N SER A 241 -5.80 -10.20 2.15
CA SER A 241 -4.97 -10.75 1.06
C SER A 241 -4.64 -12.24 1.20
N LYS A 242 -5.08 -12.92 2.26
CA LYS A 242 -4.75 -14.32 2.53
C LYS A 242 -5.05 -15.29 1.39
N MET A 243 -6.18 -15.08 0.70
CA MET A 243 -6.62 -15.90 -0.43
C MET A 243 -5.88 -15.58 -1.73
N HIS A 244 -5.05 -14.55 -1.71
CA HIS A 244 -4.42 -13.93 -2.88
C HIS A 244 -2.88 -14.02 -2.82
N SER A 245 -2.35 -14.98 -2.06
CA SER A 245 -0.92 -15.24 -1.90
C SER A 245 -0.26 -15.73 -3.20
N THR A 246 1.03 -16.04 -3.13
CA THR A 246 1.79 -16.63 -4.26
C THR A 246 1.16 -17.90 -4.84
N CYS A 247 0.33 -18.61 -4.06
CA CYS A 247 -0.35 -19.85 -4.48
C CYS A 247 -1.80 -19.65 -4.94
N ALA A 248 -2.28 -18.41 -5.06
CA ALA A 248 -3.61 -18.16 -5.59
C ALA A 248 -3.71 -18.66 -7.04
N ARG A 249 -4.78 -19.43 -7.34
CA ARG A 249 -4.96 -20.06 -8.65
C ARG A 249 -5.30 -19.06 -9.75
N ASP A 250 -6.17 -18.11 -9.47
CA ASP A 250 -6.53 -17.07 -10.42
C ASP A 250 -5.40 -16.05 -10.52
N ASP A 251 -4.72 -16.01 -11.65
CA ASP A 251 -3.59 -15.11 -11.91
C ASP A 251 -3.98 -13.62 -11.76
N LYS A 252 -5.24 -13.27 -12.09
CA LYS A 252 -5.76 -11.91 -11.95
C LYS A 252 -6.04 -11.52 -10.50
N GLN A 253 -6.17 -12.52 -9.62
CA GLN A 253 -6.43 -12.36 -8.20
C GLN A 253 -5.21 -12.72 -7.35
N ARG A 254 -4.07 -13.02 -7.96
CA ARG A 254 -2.82 -13.25 -7.26
C ARG A 254 -2.18 -11.90 -6.95
N TYR A 255 -2.05 -11.56 -5.67
CA TYR A 255 -1.52 -10.29 -5.22
C TYR A 255 -0.01 -10.29 -5.02
N VAL A 256 0.60 -11.47 -4.93
CA VAL A 256 2.05 -11.62 -4.78
C VAL A 256 2.58 -12.55 -5.86
N THR A 257 3.58 -12.10 -6.60
CA THR A 257 4.24 -12.86 -7.66
C THR A 257 5.01 -14.06 -7.09
N ALA A 258 5.21 -15.08 -7.90
CA ALA A 258 6.08 -16.20 -7.52
C ALA A 258 7.58 -15.85 -7.62
N GLY A 259 8.44 -16.81 -7.28
CA GLY A 259 9.88 -16.68 -7.51
C GLY A 259 10.22 -16.56 -9.00
N ILE A 260 9.57 -17.38 -9.83
CA ILE A 260 9.52 -17.27 -11.30
C ILE A 260 8.05 -17.15 -11.67
N ASP A 261 7.66 -15.99 -12.20
CA ASP A 261 6.28 -15.70 -12.57
C ASP A 261 6.22 -15.10 -13.97
N THR A 262 5.56 -15.80 -14.90
CA THR A 262 5.32 -15.34 -16.26
C THR A 262 3.83 -15.11 -16.53
N THR A 263 3.01 -15.21 -15.50
CA THR A 263 1.55 -15.11 -15.59
C THR A 263 1.01 -13.76 -15.14
N THR A 264 1.85 -12.94 -14.50
CA THR A 264 1.53 -11.54 -14.21
C THR A 264 2.07 -10.63 -15.32
N PRO A 265 1.32 -9.59 -15.73
CA PRO A 265 1.73 -8.72 -16.83
C PRO A 265 2.90 -7.79 -16.46
N GLU A 266 3.09 -7.53 -15.18
CA GLU A 266 4.18 -6.70 -14.66
C GLU A 266 5.41 -7.56 -14.35
N PHE A 267 6.59 -7.07 -14.74
CA PHE A 267 7.85 -7.71 -14.43
C PHE A 267 8.46 -7.10 -13.17
N THR A 268 7.76 -7.27 -12.04
CA THR A 268 8.19 -6.79 -10.73
C THR A 268 9.16 -7.74 -10.05
N MET A 269 9.62 -7.40 -8.86
CA MET A 269 10.50 -8.27 -8.06
C MET A 269 9.80 -9.59 -7.71
N SER A 270 10.58 -10.67 -7.64
CA SER A 270 10.07 -11.98 -7.21
C SER A 270 9.52 -11.94 -5.79
N LEU A 271 8.40 -12.59 -5.53
CA LEU A 271 7.70 -12.62 -4.24
C LEU A 271 7.25 -11.23 -3.76
N HIS A 272 7.02 -10.30 -4.68
CA HIS A 272 6.59 -8.93 -4.42
C HIS A 272 5.18 -8.69 -4.97
N PRO A 273 4.58 -7.52 -4.70
CA PRO A 273 3.24 -7.25 -5.18
C PRO A 273 3.12 -7.38 -6.70
N SER A 274 2.07 -8.02 -7.17
CA SER A 274 1.63 -7.88 -8.55
C SER A 274 0.91 -6.53 -8.73
N GLY A 275 0.58 -6.16 -9.96
CA GLY A 275 -0.26 -4.98 -10.21
C GLY A 275 -1.61 -5.04 -9.47
N ALA A 276 -2.20 -6.25 -9.35
CA ALA A 276 -3.41 -6.47 -8.56
C ALA A 276 -3.16 -6.31 -7.05
N GLY A 277 -2.02 -6.78 -6.54
CA GLY A 277 -1.62 -6.61 -5.16
C GLY A 277 -1.35 -5.15 -4.81
N SER A 278 -0.61 -4.43 -5.65
CA SER A 278 -0.39 -2.99 -5.51
C SER A 278 -1.71 -2.22 -5.51
N ARG A 279 -2.64 -2.58 -6.39
CA ARG A 279 -3.97 -1.99 -6.43
C ARG A 279 -4.74 -2.24 -5.13
N TYR A 280 -4.72 -3.46 -4.63
CA TYR A 280 -5.39 -3.80 -3.37
C TYR A 280 -4.84 -2.98 -2.20
N ILE A 281 -3.50 -2.84 -2.06
CA ILE A 281 -2.91 -1.99 -1.02
C ILE A 281 -3.41 -0.54 -1.17
N ALA A 282 -3.35 0.02 -2.38
CA ALA A 282 -3.82 1.38 -2.67
C ALA A 282 -5.29 1.57 -2.27
N GLU A 283 -6.16 0.61 -2.55
CA GLU A 283 -7.57 0.64 -2.18
C GLU A 283 -7.78 0.64 -0.65
N GLN A 284 -7.01 -0.17 0.11
CA GLN A 284 -7.12 -0.19 1.57
C GLN A 284 -6.63 1.14 2.17
N VAL A 285 -5.53 1.68 1.67
CA VAL A 285 -5.02 2.99 2.10
C VAL A 285 -6.02 4.10 1.76
N ASN A 286 -6.57 4.09 0.54
CA ASN A 286 -7.56 5.10 0.10
C ASN A 286 -8.82 5.12 0.98
N LYS A 287 -9.32 3.95 1.40
CA LYS A 287 -10.46 3.83 2.33
C LYS A 287 -10.14 4.39 3.73
N SER A 288 -8.86 4.47 4.09
CA SER A 288 -8.39 4.94 5.39
C SER A 288 -8.02 6.42 5.40
N LEU A 289 -8.03 7.11 4.26
CA LEU A 289 -7.77 8.55 4.16
C LEU A 289 -8.87 9.35 4.87
N LYS A 290 -8.43 10.42 5.58
CA LYS A 290 -9.29 11.38 6.31
C LYS A 290 -9.30 12.71 5.60
#